data_44ee5a90e4fd10b1deb1e976dc7907f9
#
_entry.id   44ee5a90e4fd10b1deb1e976dc7907f9
#
_cell.length_a   1.000
_cell.length_b   1.000
_cell.length_c   1.000
_cell.angle_alpha   90.00
_cell.angle_beta   90.00
_cell.angle_gamma   90.00
#
_symmetry.space_group_name_H-M   'P 1'
#
loop_
_entity.id
_entity.type
_entity.pdbx_description
1 polymer ?
#
loop_
_entity_poly.entity_id
_entity_poly.type
_entity_poly.pdbx_seq_one_letter_code
_entity_poly.pdbx_strand_id
1 'polypeptide(L)'
;QLGNSIRRLAAGYPQYAFVFTDVDTLDICDAQAVNAFVKEKQVDYIINCAAYTAVDKAEDDEALCLRINRDAVRNLGEAARMAGARVIHVSTDYVFDGTNHLPYVETDNTCPASVYGRTKLAGEQALQEVCPDAVIIRTAWLYSEFGNNFVKTMLRLGNEREQLSVVFDQIGSPTYAGDLAAAIFAVLVQAEADAFVPGIYH
;
A
#
# COMPACT_ATOMS: atom_id res chain seq x y z
N GLN A 1 -6.45 4.57 6.27
CA GLN A 1 -6.46 5.86 5.58
C GLN A 1 -6.87 5.67 4.12
N LEU A 2 -6.01 5.11 3.28
CA LEU A 2 -6.22 4.99 1.84
C LEU A 2 -7.50 4.20 1.49
N GLY A 3 -7.75 3.05 2.09
CA GLY A 3 -8.96 2.27 1.84
C GLY A 3 -10.26 3.07 2.08
N ASN A 4 -10.27 3.96 3.09
CA ASN A 4 -11.41 4.86 3.32
C ASN A 4 -11.51 5.98 2.27
N SER A 5 -10.38 6.49 1.76
CA SER A 5 -10.37 7.46 0.66
C SER A 5 -10.89 6.81 -0.63
N ILE A 6 -10.49 5.57 -0.92
CA ILE A 6 -11.02 4.77 -2.04
C ILE A 6 -12.54 4.56 -1.86
N ARG A 7 -12.97 4.16 -0.66
CA ARG A 7 -14.41 3.95 -0.36
C ARG A 7 -15.24 5.21 -0.61
N ARG A 8 -14.71 6.38 -0.25
CA ARG A 8 -15.39 7.66 -0.50
C ARG A 8 -15.52 7.97 -2.00
N LEU A 9 -14.48 7.71 -2.78
CA LEU A 9 -14.48 7.96 -4.22
C LEU A 9 -15.31 6.91 -5.00
N ALA A 10 -15.48 5.71 -4.47
CA ALA A 10 -16.17 4.60 -5.13
C ALA A 10 -17.60 4.96 -5.61
N ALA A 11 -18.29 5.85 -4.89
CA ALA A 11 -19.62 6.34 -5.29
C ALA A 11 -19.64 7.05 -6.65
N GLY A 12 -18.50 7.63 -7.09
CA GLY A 12 -18.33 8.28 -8.39
C GLY A 12 -18.08 7.30 -9.55
N TYR A 13 -17.95 6.00 -9.26
CA TYR A 13 -17.61 4.97 -10.25
C TYR A 13 -18.64 3.82 -10.22
N PRO A 14 -19.90 4.08 -10.59
CA PRO A 14 -21.00 3.10 -10.49
C PRO A 14 -20.85 1.89 -11.41
N GLN A 15 -19.92 1.94 -12.37
CA GLN A 15 -19.59 0.82 -13.24
C GLN A 15 -18.83 -0.30 -12.52
N TYR A 16 -18.21 -0.03 -11.36
CA TYR A 16 -17.49 -1.01 -10.57
C TYR A 16 -18.31 -1.49 -9.36
N ALA A 17 -18.25 -2.78 -9.09
CA ALA A 17 -18.75 -3.38 -7.84
C ALA A 17 -17.61 -3.45 -6.82
N PHE A 18 -17.64 -2.63 -5.78
CA PHE A 18 -16.62 -2.61 -4.75
C PHE A 18 -16.96 -3.53 -3.58
N VAL A 19 -16.00 -4.36 -3.19
CA VAL A 19 -16.06 -5.13 -1.94
C VAL A 19 -14.91 -4.68 -1.06
N PHE A 20 -15.23 -4.07 0.09
CA PHE A 20 -14.25 -3.58 1.05
C PHE A 20 -14.09 -4.59 2.17
N THR A 21 -12.86 -5.03 2.40
CA THR A 21 -12.50 -5.99 3.44
C THR A 21 -11.53 -5.37 4.45
N ASP A 22 -11.52 -5.94 5.64
CA ASP A 22 -10.54 -5.70 6.69
C ASP A 22 -10.24 -7.04 7.37
N VAL A 23 -9.28 -7.10 8.27
CA VAL A 23 -8.84 -8.34 8.94
C VAL A 23 -10.00 -9.14 9.55
N ASP A 24 -11.02 -8.46 10.07
CA ASP A 24 -12.22 -9.10 10.65
C ASP A 24 -13.10 -9.83 9.61
N THR A 25 -12.97 -9.47 8.33
CA THR A 25 -13.79 -10.02 7.24
C THR A 25 -12.98 -10.90 6.29
N LEU A 26 -11.69 -10.61 6.14
CA LEU A 26 -10.76 -11.40 5.33
C LEU A 26 -9.33 -11.21 5.86
N ASP A 27 -8.81 -12.18 6.59
CA ASP A 27 -7.38 -12.22 6.93
C ASP A 27 -6.58 -12.58 5.68
N ILE A 28 -5.87 -11.61 5.11
CA ILE A 28 -5.02 -11.82 3.91
C ILE A 28 -3.83 -12.74 4.16
N CYS A 29 -3.51 -13.05 5.42
CA CYS A 29 -2.51 -14.05 5.79
C CYS A 29 -3.02 -15.49 5.63
N ASP A 30 -4.33 -15.70 5.49
CA ASP A 30 -4.93 -17.00 5.18
C ASP A 30 -5.10 -17.18 3.67
N ALA A 31 -4.16 -17.87 3.05
CA ALA A 31 -4.16 -18.11 1.61
C ALA A 31 -5.44 -18.84 1.12
N GLN A 32 -6.01 -19.75 1.93
CA GLN A 32 -7.21 -20.48 1.55
C GLN A 32 -8.44 -19.56 1.56
N ALA A 33 -8.57 -18.72 2.59
CA ALA A 33 -9.62 -17.73 2.69
C ALA A 33 -9.54 -16.71 1.55
N VAL A 34 -8.35 -16.21 1.22
CA VAL A 34 -8.12 -15.28 0.10
C VAL A 34 -8.55 -15.91 -1.23
N ASN A 35 -8.09 -17.13 -1.52
CA ASN A 35 -8.43 -17.83 -2.75
C ASN A 35 -9.95 -18.08 -2.88
N ALA A 36 -10.58 -18.52 -1.79
CA ALA A 36 -12.03 -18.75 -1.76
C ALA A 36 -12.80 -17.45 -2.01
N PHE A 37 -12.40 -16.37 -1.35
CA PHE A 37 -13.03 -15.05 -1.48
C PHE A 37 -12.91 -14.49 -2.89
N VAL A 38 -11.70 -14.48 -3.46
CA VAL A 38 -11.45 -13.97 -4.82
C VAL A 38 -12.28 -14.71 -5.86
N LYS A 39 -12.36 -16.05 -5.72
CA LYS A 39 -13.17 -16.90 -6.59
C LYS A 39 -14.68 -16.67 -6.41
N GLU A 40 -15.18 -16.65 -5.17
CA GLU A 40 -16.59 -16.46 -4.86
C GLU A 40 -17.11 -15.12 -5.36
N LYS A 41 -16.33 -14.05 -5.13
CA LYS A 41 -16.70 -12.70 -5.51
C LYS A 41 -16.41 -12.35 -6.97
N GLN A 42 -15.78 -13.26 -7.73
CA GLN A 42 -15.39 -13.05 -9.12
C GLN A 42 -14.61 -11.72 -9.27
N VAL A 43 -13.54 -11.58 -8.47
CA VAL A 43 -12.78 -10.34 -8.38
C VAL A 43 -11.96 -10.13 -9.64
N ASP A 44 -12.09 -8.96 -10.28
CA ASP A 44 -11.28 -8.54 -11.44
C ASP A 44 -10.03 -7.76 -11.01
N TYR A 45 -10.11 -7.02 -9.90
CA TYR A 45 -9.02 -6.20 -9.38
C TYR A 45 -8.89 -6.34 -7.87
N ILE A 46 -7.66 -6.49 -7.40
CA ILE A 46 -7.31 -6.43 -5.97
C ILE A 46 -6.52 -5.15 -5.73
N ILE A 47 -7.04 -4.25 -4.90
CA ILE A 47 -6.32 -3.07 -4.44
C ILE A 47 -5.86 -3.32 -3.02
N ASN A 48 -4.58 -3.66 -2.84
CA ASN A 48 -4.04 -3.95 -1.53
C ASN A 48 -3.54 -2.68 -0.82
N CYS A 49 -4.34 -2.21 0.13
CA CYS A 49 -4.01 -1.11 1.04
C CYS A 49 -3.58 -1.61 2.43
N ALA A 50 -3.61 -2.93 2.68
CA ALA A 50 -3.25 -3.51 3.96
C ALA A 50 -1.73 -3.64 4.09
N ALA A 51 -1.21 -3.27 5.23
CA ALA A 51 0.19 -3.43 5.59
C ALA A 51 0.40 -3.32 7.10
N TYR A 52 1.45 -3.92 7.60
CA TYR A 52 2.01 -3.59 8.92
C TYR A 52 2.82 -2.29 8.76
N THR A 53 2.38 -1.21 9.38
CA THR A 53 2.94 0.14 9.16
C THR A 53 3.56 0.78 10.40
N ALA A 54 3.59 0.08 11.54
CA ALA A 54 4.20 0.58 12.77
C ALA A 54 5.73 0.37 12.71
N VAL A 55 6.44 1.32 12.06
CA VAL A 55 7.87 1.23 11.72
C VAL A 55 8.72 0.84 12.91
N ASP A 56 8.60 1.57 14.05
CA ASP A 56 9.40 1.31 15.24
C ASP A 56 9.11 -0.07 15.87
N LYS A 57 7.83 -0.46 15.90
CA LYS A 57 7.42 -1.77 16.43
C LYS A 57 7.82 -2.93 15.54
N ALA A 58 8.05 -2.68 14.25
CA ALA A 58 8.49 -3.72 13.32
C ALA A 58 9.86 -4.27 13.69
N GLU A 59 10.73 -3.46 14.32
CA GLU A 59 12.05 -3.88 14.78
C GLU A 59 11.95 -4.97 15.88
N ASP A 60 10.88 -4.96 16.68
CA ASP A 60 10.62 -5.93 17.74
C ASP A 60 9.80 -7.15 17.28
N ASP A 61 9.14 -7.07 16.11
CA ASP A 61 8.23 -8.12 15.61
C ASP A 61 8.35 -8.31 14.08
N GLU A 62 9.58 -8.64 13.66
CA GLU A 62 9.89 -8.88 12.24
C GLU A 62 9.06 -10.04 11.66
N ALA A 63 8.77 -11.08 12.45
CA ALA A 63 8.02 -12.24 12.00
C ALA A 63 6.59 -11.87 11.59
N LEU A 64 5.88 -11.08 12.39
CA LEU A 64 4.54 -10.58 12.05
C LEU A 64 4.59 -9.61 10.87
N CYS A 65 5.61 -8.76 10.85
CA CYS A 65 5.81 -7.80 9.77
C CYS A 65 6.02 -8.51 8.42
N LEU A 66 6.85 -9.56 8.37
CA LEU A 66 7.04 -10.41 7.18
C LEU A 66 5.75 -11.13 6.79
N ARG A 67 5.04 -11.69 7.74
CA ARG A 67 3.78 -12.38 7.47
C ARG A 67 2.77 -11.46 6.78
N ILE A 68 2.64 -10.20 7.23
CA ILE A 68 1.67 -9.25 6.65
C ILE A 68 2.21 -8.59 5.38
N ASN A 69 3.46 -8.11 5.39
CA ASN A 69 4.00 -7.30 4.31
C ASN A 69 4.56 -8.13 3.14
N ARG A 70 4.89 -9.41 3.35
CA ARG A 70 5.41 -10.30 2.32
C ARG A 70 4.46 -11.45 2.01
N ASP A 71 4.18 -12.30 3.01
CA ASP A 71 3.48 -13.58 2.75
C ASP A 71 2.02 -13.33 2.36
N ALA A 72 1.34 -12.40 3.01
CA ALA A 72 -0.01 -12.01 2.64
C ALA A 72 -0.07 -11.35 1.26
N VAL A 73 0.93 -10.55 0.89
CA VAL A 73 1.02 -9.95 -0.45
C VAL A 73 1.20 -11.03 -1.52
N ARG A 74 2.03 -12.05 -1.23
CA ARG A 74 2.16 -13.24 -2.10
C ARG A 74 0.83 -13.97 -2.26
N ASN A 75 0.09 -14.20 -1.18
CA ASN A 75 -1.23 -14.85 -1.22
C ASN A 75 -2.21 -14.10 -2.13
N LEU A 76 -2.24 -12.77 -2.05
CA LEU A 76 -3.07 -11.93 -2.93
C LEU A 76 -2.65 -12.07 -4.40
N GLY A 77 -1.35 -12.05 -4.68
CA GLY A 77 -0.81 -12.22 -6.04
C GLY A 77 -1.13 -13.61 -6.63
N GLU A 78 -0.98 -14.67 -5.85
CA GLU A 78 -1.31 -16.05 -6.27
C GLU A 78 -2.81 -16.20 -6.55
N ALA A 79 -3.67 -15.67 -5.67
CA ALA A 79 -5.11 -15.70 -5.85
C ALA A 79 -5.54 -14.90 -7.10
N ALA A 80 -4.98 -13.72 -7.30
CA ALA A 80 -5.23 -12.90 -8.48
C ALA A 80 -4.85 -13.65 -9.76
N ARG A 81 -3.65 -14.24 -9.82
CA ARG A 81 -3.21 -15.01 -10.99
C ARG A 81 -4.12 -16.20 -11.29
N MET A 82 -4.58 -16.93 -10.26
CA MET A 82 -5.49 -18.05 -10.45
C MET A 82 -6.86 -17.64 -10.97
N ALA A 83 -7.32 -16.45 -10.59
CA ALA A 83 -8.61 -15.90 -11.01
C ALA A 83 -8.56 -15.09 -12.31
N GLY A 84 -7.36 -14.80 -12.82
CA GLY A 84 -7.18 -13.85 -13.95
C GLY A 84 -7.39 -12.39 -13.55
N ALA A 85 -7.35 -12.09 -12.25
CA ALA A 85 -7.47 -10.74 -11.70
C ALA A 85 -6.15 -9.98 -11.75
N ARG A 86 -6.21 -8.66 -11.68
CA ARG A 86 -5.05 -7.75 -11.62
C ARG A 86 -4.83 -7.24 -10.19
N VAL A 87 -3.59 -6.92 -9.85
CA VAL A 87 -3.23 -6.41 -8.51
C VAL A 87 -2.66 -5.00 -8.61
N ILE A 88 -3.17 -4.10 -7.77
CA ILE A 88 -2.55 -2.80 -7.46
C ILE A 88 -2.12 -2.86 -5.99
N HIS A 89 -0.81 -2.83 -5.74
CA HIS A 89 -0.25 -2.93 -4.39
C HIS A 89 0.41 -1.62 -3.97
N VAL A 90 0.07 -1.15 -2.76
CA VAL A 90 0.68 0.06 -2.20
C VAL A 90 1.91 -0.30 -1.37
N SER A 91 3.05 0.24 -1.79
CA SER A 91 4.34 0.09 -1.14
C SER A 91 4.80 1.42 -0.52
N THR A 92 6.08 1.58 -0.26
CA THR A 92 6.66 2.68 0.50
C THR A 92 8.01 3.12 -0.06
N ASP A 93 8.38 4.37 0.18
CA ASP A 93 9.73 4.92 0.00
C ASP A 93 10.77 4.32 0.96
N TYR A 94 10.35 3.69 2.08
CA TYR A 94 11.26 2.98 3.00
C TYR A 94 12.00 1.79 2.37
N VAL A 95 11.71 1.44 1.13
CA VAL A 95 12.52 0.49 0.35
C VAL A 95 13.90 1.05 -0.05
N PHE A 96 14.10 2.35 0.06
CA PHE A 96 15.37 3.04 -0.14
C PHE A 96 16.12 3.26 1.19
N ASP A 97 17.40 3.63 1.11
CA ASP A 97 18.24 3.88 2.28
C ASP A 97 18.05 5.28 2.91
N GLY A 98 17.35 6.19 2.22
CA GLY A 98 17.12 7.55 2.69
C GLY A 98 18.35 8.47 2.62
N THR A 99 19.43 8.07 1.95
CA THR A 99 20.68 8.87 1.86
C THR A 99 20.64 9.91 0.74
N ASN A 100 19.71 9.81 -0.19
CA ASN A 100 19.57 10.74 -1.30
C ASN A 100 18.77 11.99 -0.88
N HIS A 101 19.20 13.16 -1.36
CA HIS A 101 18.52 14.44 -1.17
C HIS A 101 17.69 14.85 -2.41
N LEU A 102 17.80 14.11 -3.50
CA LEU A 102 16.97 14.24 -4.70
C LEU A 102 15.81 13.22 -4.62
N PRO A 103 14.68 13.48 -5.30
CA PRO A 103 13.62 12.49 -5.41
C PRO A 103 14.14 11.16 -5.97
N TYR A 104 13.79 10.05 -5.31
CA TYR A 104 14.04 8.73 -5.86
C TYR A 104 13.18 8.48 -7.08
N VAL A 105 13.74 7.75 -8.04
CA VAL A 105 13.01 7.24 -9.21
C VAL A 105 12.86 5.73 -9.12
N GLU A 106 11.93 5.16 -9.89
CA GLU A 106 11.56 3.74 -9.81
C GLU A 106 12.72 2.80 -10.12
N THR A 107 13.71 3.28 -10.88
CA THR A 107 14.91 2.52 -11.27
C THR A 107 16.07 2.62 -10.27
N ASP A 108 15.94 3.43 -9.23
CA ASP A 108 16.98 3.54 -8.21
C ASP A 108 17.10 2.24 -7.40
N ASN A 109 18.33 1.93 -6.98
CA ASN A 109 18.61 0.74 -6.20
C ASN A 109 17.94 0.80 -4.84
N THR A 110 17.17 -0.22 -4.50
CA THR A 110 16.58 -0.38 -3.18
C THR A 110 17.62 -0.86 -2.17
N CYS A 111 17.63 -0.26 -0.98
CA CYS A 111 18.53 -0.61 0.12
C CYS A 111 17.87 -0.27 1.48
N PRO A 112 16.79 -0.98 1.88
CA PRO A 112 16.02 -0.62 3.06
C PRO A 112 16.82 -0.77 4.36
N ALA A 113 16.83 0.27 5.20
CA ALA A 113 17.53 0.27 6.47
C ALA A 113 16.73 -0.38 7.63
N SER A 114 15.40 -0.26 7.61
CA SER A 114 14.50 -0.74 8.67
C SER A 114 13.88 -2.10 8.36
N VAL A 115 13.41 -2.83 9.38
CA VAL A 115 12.60 -4.05 9.24
C VAL A 115 11.35 -3.77 8.41
N TYR A 116 10.66 -2.66 8.68
CA TYR A 116 9.51 -2.26 7.87
C TYR A 116 9.86 -2.16 6.37
N GLY A 117 10.91 -1.42 6.03
CA GLY A 117 11.35 -1.28 4.64
C GLY A 117 11.76 -2.60 4.01
N ARG A 118 12.54 -3.44 4.72
CA ARG A 118 12.95 -4.77 4.23
C ARG A 118 11.74 -5.67 3.96
N THR A 119 10.76 -5.68 4.85
CA THR A 119 9.58 -6.54 4.70
C THR A 119 8.65 -6.05 3.60
N LYS A 120 8.51 -4.72 3.40
CA LYS A 120 7.76 -4.14 2.28
C LYS A 120 8.42 -4.47 0.94
N LEU A 121 9.75 -4.32 0.84
CA LEU A 121 10.51 -4.70 -0.36
C LEU A 121 10.36 -6.20 -0.67
N ALA A 122 10.45 -7.04 0.36
CA ALA A 122 10.23 -8.48 0.19
C ALA A 122 8.81 -8.79 -0.32
N GLY A 123 7.81 -7.99 0.05
CA GLY A 123 6.45 -8.07 -0.48
C GLY A 123 6.36 -7.68 -1.97
N GLU A 124 7.03 -6.59 -2.37
CA GLU A 124 7.12 -6.21 -3.79
C GLU A 124 7.71 -7.37 -4.63
N GLN A 125 8.84 -7.92 -4.18
CA GLN A 125 9.52 -9.03 -4.85
C GLN A 125 8.65 -10.29 -4.91
N ALA A 126 8.00 -10.65 -3.80
CA ALA A 126 7.12 -11.80 -3.75
C ALA A 126 5.91 -11.64 -4.68
N LEU A 127 5.35 -10.42 -4.78
CA LEU A 127 4.26 -10.12 -5.71
C LEU A 127 4.71 -10.23 -7.16
N GLN A 128 5.84 -9.62 -7.51
CA GLN A 128 6.38 -9.67 -8.88
C GLN A 128 6.71 -11.10 -9.32
N GLU A 129 7.17 -11.97 -8.39
CA GLU A 129 7.43 -13.40 -8.68
C GLU A 129 6.15 -14.15 -9.07
N VAL A 130 5.05 -13.93 -8.38
CA VAL A 130 3.81 -14.71 -8.57
C VAL A 130 2.78 -14.02 -9.48
N CYS A 131 2.84 -12.70 -9.60
CA CYS A 131 1.93 -11.87 -10.39
C CYS A 131 2.74 -10.73 -11.08
N PRO A 132 3.52 -11.03 -12.12
CA PRO A 132 4.40 -10.06 -12.78
C PRO A 132 3.64 -8.90 -13.43
N ASP A 133 2.34 -9.08 -13.69
CA ASP A 133 1.47 -8.06 -14.26
C ASP A 133 0.88 -7.11 -13.20
N ALA A 134 1.37 -7.13 -11.97
CA ALA A 134 0.93 -6.23 -10.92
C ALA A 134 1.44 -4.80 -11.12
N VAL A 135 0.66 -3.83 -10.65
CA VAL A 135 1.08 -2.44 -10.44
C VAL A 135 1.45 -2.27 -8.98
N ILE A 136 2.64 -1.75 -8.71
CA ILE A 136 3.15 -1.42 -7.37
C ILE A 136 3.32 0.08 -7.29
N ILE A 137 2.69 0.73 -6.31
CA ILE A 137 2.78 2.18 -6.11
C ILE A 137 3.51 2.43 -4.79
N ARG A 138 4.71 2.98 -4.84
CA ARG A 138 5.46 3.43 -3.67
C ARG A 138 4.99 4.82 -3.28
N THR A 139 4.66 5.02 -2.02
CA THR A 139 4.20 6.30 -1.48
C THR A 139 4.95 6.66 -0.21
N ALA A 140 5.01 7.96 0.11
CA ALA A 140 5.66 8.47 1.30
C ALA A 140 4.68 9.31 2.12
N TRP A 141 4.82 9.30 3.44
CA TRP A 141 4.15 10.20 4.39
C TRP A 141 2.65 10.37 4.13
N LEU A 142 1.96 9.23 3.95
CA LEU A 142 0.54 9.21 3.62
C LEU A 142 -0.30 9.85 4.74
N TYR A 143 -1.13 10.82 4.38
CA TYR A 143 -2.04 11.47 5.31
C TYR A 143 -3.45 11.60 4.73
N SER A 144 -4.42 11.69 5.62
CA SER A 144 -5.83 11.94 5.30
C SER A 144 -6.60 12.37 6.53
N GLU A 145 -7.85 12.70 6.36
CA GLU A 145 -8.82 12.88 7.43
C GLU A 145 -9.13 11.60 8.20
N PHE A 146 -8.83 10.43 7.63
CA PHE A 146 -9.07 9.12 8.23
C PHE A 146 -7.86 8.61 9.02
N GLY A 147 -8.13 7.90 10.13
CA GLY A 147 -7.10 7.25 10.94
C GLY A 147 -6.14 8.25 11.61
N ASN A 148 -4.99 7.73 12.04
CA ASN A 148 -3.92 8.51 12.65
C ASN A 148 -2.81 8.77 11.61
N ASN A 149 -2.26 9.98 11.62
CA ASN A 149 -1.13 10.36 10.78
C ASN A 149 -0.37 11.54 11.41
N PHE A 150 0.78 11.86 10.81
CA PHE A 150 1.65 12.92 11.31
C PHE A 150 0.94 14.29 11.32
N VAL A 151 0.20 14.64 10.28
CA VAL A 151 -0.51 15.93 10.20
C VAL A 151 -1.49 16.10 11.37
N LYS A 152 -2.33 15.10 11.61
CA LYS A 152 -3.30 15.12 12.73
C LYS A 152 -2.60 15.16 14.09
N THR A 153 -1.48 14.45 14.21
CA THR A 153 -0.66 14.46 15.42
C THR A 153 -0.09 15.86 15.68
N MET A 154 0.46 16.52 14.66
CA MET A 154 0.99 17.87 14.80
C MET A 154 -0.10 18.89 15.11
N LEU A 155 -1.26 18.81 14.45
CA LEU A 155 -2.41 19.69 14.77
C LEU A 155 -2.87 19.51 16.23
N ARG A 156 -2.97 18.29 16.72
CA ARG A 156 -3.34 18.01 18.10
C ARG A 156 -2.30 18.54 19.08
N LEU A 157 -1.04 18.17 18.88
CA LEU A 157 0.04 18.59 19.78
C LEU A 157 0.27 20.09 19.76
N GLY A 158 0.11 20.76 18.60
CA GLY A 158 0.20 22.22 18.50
C GLY A 158 -0.90 22.97 19.29
N ASN A 159 -2.05 22.33 19.52
CA ASN A 159 -3.09 22.87 20.37
C ASN A 159 -2.86 22.56 21.87
N GLU A 160 -2.11 21.53 22.20
CA GLU A 160 -1.90 21.03 23.58
C GLU A 160 -0.60 21.53 24.21
N ARG A 161 0.40 21.93 23.40
CA ARG A 161 1.77 22.21 23.86
C ARG A 161 2.29 23.54 23.32
N GLU A 162 3.01 24.28 24.16
CA GLU A 162 3.66 25.53 23.77
C GLU A 162 4.91 25.29 22.90
N GLN A 163 5.55 24.14 23.02
CA GLN A 163 6.76 23.78 22.26
C GLN A 163 6.74 22.32 21.84
N LEU A 164 7.16 22.09 20.60
CA LEU A 164 7.32 20.77 20.02
C LEU A 164 8.75 20.59 19.49
N SER A 165 9.29 19.38 19.67
CA SER A 165 10.52 18.95 19.00
C SER A 165 10.16 17.94 17.93
N VAL A 166 10.64 18.18 16.71
CA VAL A 166 10.39 17.32 15.55
C VAL A 166 11.74 16.99 14.91
N VAL A 167 11.91 15.76 14.40
CA VAL A 167 13.09 15.38 13.61
C VAL A 167 13.25 16.31 12.42
N PHE A 168 14.47 16.68 12.11
CA PHE A 168 14.78 17.69 11.09
C PHE A 168 15.57 17.11 9.91
N ASP A 169 16.14 15.95 10.03
CA ASP A 169 17.04 15.28 9.09
C ASP A 169 16.32 14.32 8.12
N GLN A 170 15.00 14.22 8.19
CA GLN A 170 14.20 13.43 7.27
C GLN A 170 13.62 14.31 6.17
N ILE A 171 13.97 13.99 4.92
CA ILE A 171 13.47 14.68 3.73
C ILE A 171 12.48 13.76 3.02
N GLY A 172 11.30 14.28 2.68
CA GLY A 172 10.27 13.51 2.00
C GLY A 172 9.12 14.39 1.53
N SER A 173 8.27 13.84 0.68
CA SER A 173 7.06 14.51 0.18
C SER A 173 5.82 13.85 0.77
N PRO A 174 4.97 14.61 1.49
CA PRO A 174 3.71 14.04 1.99
C PRO A 174 2.76 13.76 0.84
N THR A 175 2.07 12.61 0.92
CA THR A 175 1.06 12.18 -0.05
C THR A 175 -0.33 12.26 0.55
N TYR A 176 -1.24 13.02 -0.06
CA TYR A 176 -2.64 13.01 0.32
C TYR A 176 -3.33 11.74 -0.18
N ALA A 177 -3.94 10.97 0.73
CA ALA A 177 -4.54 9.68 0.38
C ALA A 177 -5.74 9.80 -0.59
N GLY A 178 -6.38 10.98 -0.65
CA GLY A 178 -7.40 11.26 -1.65
C GLY A 178 -6.85 11.33 -3.07
N ASP A 179 -5.68 11.94 -3.26
CA ASP A 179 -5.02 12.05 -4.57
C ASP A 179 -4.47 10.67 -4.99
N LEU A 180 -3.88 9.93 -4.06
CA LEU A 180 -3.44 8.55 -4.35
C LEU A 180 -4.62 7.65 -4.70
N ALA A 181 -5.76 7.79 -4.02
CA ALA A 181 -6.98 7.06 -4.37
C ALA A 181 -7.46 7.43 -5.79
N ALA A 182 -7.45 8.72 -6.15
CA ALA A 182 -7.81 9.17 -7.50
C ALA A 182 -6.84 8.62 -8.57
N ALA A 183 -5.55 8.56 -8.28
CA ALA A 183 -4.55 7.94 -9.17
C ALA A 183 -4.83 6.44 -9.36
N ILE A 184 -5.17 5.71 -8.30
CA ILE A 184 -5.57 4.29 -8.39
C ILE A 184 -6.81 4.13 -9.28
N PHE A 185 -7.82 4.99 -9.14
CA PHE A 185 -8.99 4.97 -10.02
C PHE A 185 -8.63 5.28 -11.49
N ALA A 186 -7.68 6.19 -11.73
CA ALA A 186 -7.20 6.45 -13.08
C ALA A 186 -6.54 5.20 -13.69
N VAL A 187 -5.77 4.42 -12.90
CA VAL A 187 -5.20 3.13 -13.35
C VAL A 187 -6.30 2.13 -13.68
N LEU A 188 -7.36 2.03 -12.87
CA LEU A 188 -8.51 1.15 -13.15
C LEU A 188 -9.22 1.53 -14.46
N VAL A 189 -9.48 2.83 -14.67
CA VAL A 189 -10.14 3.32 -15.89
C VAL A 189 -9.28 3.06 -17.14
N GLN A 190 -7.96 3.26 -17.03
CA GLN A 190 -7.04 2.93 -18.13
C GLN A 190 -7.00 1.42 -18.42
N ALA A 191 -7.11 0.59 -17.38
CA ALA A 191 -7.15 -0.86 -17.53
C ALA A 191 -8.34 -1.35 -18.36
N GLU A 192 -9.49 -0.68 -18.30
CA GLU A 192 -10.66 -0.99 -19.15
C GLU A 192 -10.41 -0.72 -20.64
N ALA A 193 -9.51 0.21 -20.95
CA ALA A 193 -9.09 0.53 -22.32
C ALA A 193 -7.88 -0.32 -22.79
N ASP A 194 -7.62 -1.48 -22.16
CA ASP A 194 -6.45 -2.35 -22.37
C ASP A 194 -5.10 -1.63 -22.17
N ALA A 195 -5.08 -0.54 -21.41
CA ALA A 195 -3.90 0.25 -21.12
C ALA A 195 -3.41 0.06 -19.66
N PHE A 196 -3.63 -1.12 -19.07
CA PHE A 196 -3.02 -1.46 -17.78
C PHE A 196 -1.54 -1.76 -17.99
N VAL A 197 -0.69 -0.87 -17.52
CA VAL A 197 0.76 -1.02 -17.65
C VAL A 197 1.32 -1.51 -16.33
N PRO A 198 1.78 -2.78 -16.25
CA PRO A 198 2.42 -3.31 -15.05
C PRO A 198 3.72 -2.59 -14.75
N GLY A 199 4.10 -2.55 -13.48
CA GLY A 199 5.37 -1.98 -13.08
C GLY A 199 5.34 -1.34 -11.70
N ILE A 200 6.46 -0.69 -11.36
CA ILE A 200 6.62 0.08 -10.13
C ILE A 200 6.48 1.56 -10.49
N TYR A 201 5.77 2.29 -9.65
CA TYR A 201 5.48 3.72 -9.81
C TYR A 201 5.69 4.46 -8.50
N HIS A 202 6.02 5.77 -8.60
CA HIS A 202 6.12 6.68 -7.47
C HIS A 202 5.07 7.77 -7.48
#